data_c2184352753f968c626e5b72aac3b558
#
_entry.id   c2184352753f968c626e5b72aac3b558
#
_cell.length_a   1.000
_cell.length_b   1.000
_cell.length_c   1.000
_cell.angle_alpha   90.00
_cell.angle_beta   90.00
_cell.angle_gamma   90.00
#
_symmetry.space_group_name_H-M   'P 1'
#
loop_
_entity.id
_entity.type
_entity.pdbx_description
1 polymer ?
#
loop_
_entity_poly.entity_id
_entity_poly.type
_entity_poly.pdbx_seq_one_letter_code
_entity_poly.pdbx_strand_id
1 'polypeptide(L)'
;MLTVEGGDAEMTQQKNSRKGSAVWPMVLSWLSSLILALLAVFVMLFTTFGNVGYMQSCVKSSGYAQSAYDDMVQDFISYGAATGFDADVMTGFMSVDQVESDMQDAVAGLYAKTLTYYTRDNIAEAVYSAMEQATADRGITLEGETKTAVETVAEAVRMEYASYTAVPLVSQLRTLVQKLQKVMVIGLVVSAVLLCAAVVSMLHISRKDVHLGARCLVYALGG
;
A
#
# COMPACT_ATOMS: atom_id res chain seq x y z
N MET A 1 21.39 57.75 58.02
CA MET A 1 21.92 56.48 57.59
C MET A 1 20.75 55.67 57.04
N LEU A 2 20.54 55.78 55.75
CA LEU A 2 19.43 55.20 55.04
C LEU A 2 19.98 53.98 54.27
N THR A 3 19.56 52.79 54.65
CA THR A 3 19.92 51.49 54.08
C THR A 3 19.22 51.33 52.71
N VAL A 4 20.05 51.24 51.65
CA VAL A 4 19.62 50.82 50.31
C VAL A 4 19.77 49.30 50.23
N GLU A 5 18.73 48.57 50.60
CA GLU A 5 18.71 47.11 50.55
C GLU A 5 17.57 46.50 49.74
N GLY A 6 16.88 47.29 48.91
CA GLY A 6 15.72 46.82 48.13
C GLY A 6 15.95 46.47 46.67
N GLY A 7 17.13 46.82 46.10
CA GLY A 7 17.31 46.72 44.64
C GLY A 7 17.75 45.36 44.09
N ASP A 8 18.45 44.60 44.86
CA ASP A 8 19.07 43.36 44.36
C ASP A 8 18.12 42.15 44.34
N ALA A 9 17.10 42.13 45.21
CA ALA A 9 16.12 41.08 45.29
C ALA A 9 15.10 41.14 44.11
N GLU A 10 14.69 42.35 43.70
CA GLU A 10 13.81 42.51 42.55
C GLU A 10 14.49 42.15 41.22
N MET A 11 15.77 42.52 41.04
CA MET A 11 16.54 42.19 39.85
C MET A 11 16.76 40.68 39.70
N THR A 12 16.96 39.98 40.82
CA THR A 12 17.18 38.51 40.81
C THR A 12 15.89 37.77 40.51
N GLN A 13 14.72 38.20 40.98
CA GLN A 13 13.42 37.64 40.66
C GLN A 13 13.04 37.88 39.20
N GLN A 14 13.31 39.04 38.65
CA GLN A 14 13.03 39.35 37.26
C GLN A 14 13.92 38.58 36.27
N LYS A 15 15.18 38.26 36.65
CA LYS A 15 16.12 37.45 35.86
C LYS A 15 15.76 35.98 35.85
N ASN A 16 15.22 35.43 36.94
CA ASN A 16 14.76 34.05 37.04
C ASN A 16 13.44 33.83 36.28
N SER A 17 12.51 34.81 36.30
CA SER A 17 11.28 34.77 35.55
C SER A 17 11.54 34.77 34.01
N ARG A 18 12.54 35.49 33.52
CA ARG A 18 12.95 35.50 32.11
C ARG A 18 13.60 34.18 31.64
N LYS A 19 14.30 33.47 32.51
CA LYS A 19 14.91 32.16 32.14
C LYS A 19 13.87 31.04 31.96
N GLY A 20 12.82 31.00 32.77
CA GLY A 20 11.72 30.02 32.63
C GLY A 20 10.87 30.24 31.38
N SER A 21 10.76 31.49 30.92
CA SER A 21 9.94 31.83 29.74
C SER A 21 10.59 31.44 28.39
N ALA A 22 11.92 31.29 28.35
CA ALA A 22 12.64 30.95 27.12
C ALA A 22 12.71 29.44 26.82
N VAL A 23 12.59 28.59 27.83
CA VAL A 23 12.65 27.12 27.67
C VAL A 23 11.39 26.59 27.00
N TRP A 24 10.22 27.11 27.34
CA TRP A 24 8.94 26.64 26.84
C TRP A 24 8.78 26.78 25.31
N PRO A 25 9.10 27.93 24.68
CA PRO A 25 9.11 28.05 23.22
C PRO A 25 10.08 27.11 22.52
N MET A 26 11.24 26.84 23.13
CA MET A 26 12.23 25.92 22.57
C MET A 26 11.73 24.47 22.56
N VAL A 27 11.09 24.03 23.65
CA VAL A 27 10.45 22.70 23.74
C VAL A 27 9.30 22.59 22.73
N LEU A 28 8.48 23.65 22.59
CA LEU A 28 7.35 23.66 21.66
C LEU A 28 7.83 23.61 20.21
N SER A 29 8.93 24.31 19.88
CA SER A 29 9.55 24.26 18.55
C SER A 29 10.06 22.86 18.21
N TRP A 30 10.80 22.22 19.13
CA TRP A 30 11.29 20.87 18.95
C TRP A 30 10.15 19.85 18.77
N LEU A 31 9.10 19.97 19.60
CA LEU A 31 7.92 19.13 19.49
C LEU A 31 7.21 19.31 18.15
N SER A 32 7.11 20.55 17.67
CA SER A 32 6.50 20.86 16.36
C SER A 32 7.28 20.25 15.20
N SER A 33 8.62 20.28 15.24
CA SER A 33 9.47 19.63 14.24
C SER A 33 9.24 18.11 14.22
N LEU A 34 9.12 17.50 15.39
CA LEU A 34 8.87 16.06 15.52
C LEU A 34 7.46 15.67 14.99
N ILE A 35 6.44 16.50 15.28
CA ILE A 35 5.08 16.30 14.75
C ILE A 35 5.07 16.47 13.22
N LEU A 36 5.81 17.44 12.68
CA LEU A 36 5.93 17.64 11.23
C LEU A 36 6.59 16.46 10.53
N ALA A 37 7.68 15.93 11.13
CA ALA A 37 8.33 14.73 10.62
C ALA A 37 7.38 13.52 10.64
N LEU A 38 6.63 13.34 11.72
CA LEU A 38 5.62 12.28 11.83
C LEU A 38 4.50 12.44 10.80
N LEU A 39 4.02 13.66 10.58
CA LEU A 39 3.05 13.98 9.54
C LEU A 39 3.58 13.60 8.15
N ALA A 40 4.82 13.96 7.84
CA ALA A 40 5.45 13.62 6.56
C ALA A 40 5.53 12.10 6.35
N VAL A 41 5.87 11.33 7.39
CA VAL A 41 5.86 9.87 7.35
C VAL A 41 4.46 9.32 7.08
N PHE A 42 3.42 9.84 7.75
CA PHE A 42 2.03 9.40 7.49
C PHE A 42 1.55 9.77 6.09
N VAL A 43 1.92 10.95 5.57
CA VAL A 43 1.61 11.33 4.19
C VAL A 43 2.30 10.37 3.21
N MET A 44 3.57 10.08 3.41
CA MET A 44 4.31 9.14 2.57
C MET A 44 3.68 7.75 2.59
N LEU A 45 3.37 7.21 3.76
CA LEU A 45 2.71 5.91 3.90
C LEU A 45 1.33 5.89 3.24
N PHE A 46 0.55 6.96 3.38
CA PHE A 46 -0.76 7.07 2.77
C PHE A 46 -0.71 7.15 1.24
N THR A 47 0.24 7.90 0.68
CA THR A 47 0.41 8.03 -0.78
C THR A 47 0.98 6.78 -1.42
N THR A 48 1.71 5.95 -0.69
CA THR A 48 2.25 4.68 -1.16
C THR A 48 1.29 3.52 -0.87
N PHE A 49 1.25 3.05 0.37
CA PHE A 49 0.45 1.88 0.77
C PHE A 49 -1.06 2.13 0.86
N GLY A 50 -1.49 3.40 0.99
CA GLY A 50 -2.91 3.76 0.94
C GLY A 50 -3.47 3.91 -0.46
N ASN A 51 -2.62 3.95 -1.49
CA ASN A 51 -2.99 4.21 -2.87
C ASN A 51 -2.94 2.92 -3.71
N VAL A 52 -4.11 2.44 -4.13
CA VAL A 52 -4.22 1.24 -4.96
C VAL A 52 -3.48 1.38 -6.30
N GLY A 53 -3.56 2.55 -6.93
CA GLY A 53 -2.88 2.80 -8.21
C GLY A 53 -1.36 2.73 -8.09
N TYR A 54 -0.79 3.19 -6.96
CA TYR A 54 0.63 3.03 -6.69
C TYR A 54 1.01 1.54 -6.57
N MET A 55 0.21 0.75 -5.84
CA MET A 55 0.47 -0.67 -5.66
C MET A 55 0.32 -1.46 -6.97
N GLN A 56 -0.66 -1.11 -7.82
CA GLN A 56 -0.79 -1.68 -9.16
C GLN A 56 0.41 -1.32 -10.05
N SER A 57 0.91 -0.08 -9.99
CA SER A 57 2.11 0.31 -10.73
C SER A 57 3.38 -0.41 -10.25
N CYS A 58 3.45 -0.79 -8.97
CA CYS A 58 4.53 -1.63 -8.45
C CYS A 58 4.48 -3.04 -9.05
N VAL A 59 3.29 -3.64 -9.20
CA VAL A 59 3.14 -4.93 -9.91
C VAL A 59 3.68 -4.82 -11.32
N LYS A 60 3.25 -3.81 -12.07
CA LYS A 60 3.69 -3.55 -13.44
C LYS A 60 5.21 -3.37 -13.54
N SER A 61 5.80 -2.55 -12.67
CA SER A 61 7.23 -2.22 -12.73
C SER A 61 8.15 -3.33 -12.20
N SER A 62 7.60 -4.32 -11.48
CA SER A 62 8.39 -5.41 -10.87
C SER A 62 8.90 -6.44 -11.88
N GLY A 63 8.26 -6.54 -13.05
CA GLY A 63 8.49 -7.63 -14.01
C GLY A 63 8.00 -9.01 -13.54
N TYR A 64 7.32 -9.06 -12.39
CA TYR A 64 6.85 -10.32 -11.80
C TYR A 64 5.84 -11.04 -12.71
N ALA A 65 4.98 -10.28 -13.41
CA ALA A 65 4.01 -10.85 -14.34
C ALA A 65 4.67 -11.64 -15.49
N GLN A 66 5.81 -11.14 -16.01
CA GLN A 66 6.58 -11.86 -17.02
C GLN A 66 7.14 -13.17 -16.46
N SER A 67 7.75 -13.14 -15.27
CA SER A 67 8.29 -14.36 -14.64
C SER A 67 7.20 -15.39 -14.36
N ALA A 68 6.07 -14.96 -13.83
CA ALA A 68 4.92 -15.82 -13.56
C ALA A 68 4.33 -16.41 -14.86
N TYR A 69 4.28 -15.61 -15.93
CA TYR A 69 3.86 -16.09 -17.24
C TYR A 69 4.81 -17.16 -17.77
N ASP A 70 6.11 -16.94 -17.70
CA ASP A 70 7.11 -17.91 -18.17
C ASP A 70 7.04 -19.23 -17.39
N ASP A 71 6.85 -19.17 -16.08
CA ASP A 71 6.66 -20.35 -15.22
C ASP A 71 5.35 -21.10 -15.57
N MET A 72 4.23 -20.36 -15.71
CA MET A 72 2.94 -20.96 -16.13
C MET A 72 3.03 -21.64 -17.49
N VAL A 73 3.73 -21.02 -18.45
CA VAL A 73 3.92 -21.62 -19.79
C VAL A 73 4.62 -22.97 -19.69
N GLN A 74 5.64 -23.09 -18.83
CA GLN A 74 6.35 -24.37 -18.64
C GLN A 74 5.46 -25.45 -18.00
N ASP A 75 4.67 -25.06 -16.99
CA ASP A 75 3.76 -25.96 -16.32
C ASP A 75 2.65 -26.44 -17.26
N PHE A 76 2.06 -25.55 -18.04
CA PHE A 76 0.98 -25.87 -18.96
C PHE A 76 1.47 -26.70 -20.15
N ILE A 77 2.68 -26.46 -20.65
CA ILE A 77 3.33 -27.36 -21.64
C ILE A 77 3.51 -28.77 -21.06
N SER A 78 3.88 -28.86 -19.79
CA SER A 78 4.05 -30.15 -19.11
C SER A 78 2.70 -30.88 -18.97
N TYR A 79 1.62 -30.16 -18.65
CA TYR A 79 0.25 -30.72 -18.65
C TYR A 79 -0.19 -31.15 -20.05
N GLY A 80 0.11 -30.35 -21.08
CA GLY A 80 -0.14 -30.71 -22.47
C GLY A 80 0.56 -32.01 -22.86
N ALA A 81 1.84 -32.12 -22.57
CA ALA A 81 2.61 -33.32 -22.83
C ALA A 81 2.05 -34.58 -22.13
N ALA A 82 1.58 -34.42 -20.90
CA ALA A 82 0.97 -35.52 -20.14
C ALA A 82 -0.42 -35.94 -20.66
N THR A 83 -1.16 -35.02 -21.29
CA THR A 83 -2.51 -35.23 -21.79
C THR A 83 -2.59 -35.42 -23.31
N GLY A 84 -1.49 -35.28 -24.02
CA GLY A 84 -1.39 -35.42 -25.48
C GLY A 84 -1.87 -34.21 -26.26
N PHE A 85 -1.94 -33.01 -25.63
CA PHE A 85 -2.22 -31.74 -26.28
C PHE A 85 -0.94 -30.96 -26.59
N ASP A 86 -0.97 -30.23 -27.68
CA ASP A 86 0.15 -29.39 -28.12
C ASP A 86 0.27 -28.14 -27.21
N ALA A 87 1.48 -27.59 -27.13
CA ALA A 87 1.79 -26.42 -26.31
C ALA A 87 0.85 -25.24 -26.59
N ASP A 88 0.56 -24.97 -27.86
CA ASP A 88 -0.30 -23.84 -28.29
C ASP A 88 -1.73 -23.98 -27.78
N VAL A 89 -2.24 -25.20 -27.64
CA VAL A 89 -3.58 -25.46 -27.08
C VAL A 89 -3.60 -25.12 -25.60
N MET A 90 -2.51 -25.38 -24.89
CA MET A 90 -2.41 -25.21 -23.45
C MET A 90 -2.01 -23.79 -23.02
N THR A 91 -1.45 -22.98 -23.92
CA THR A 91 -0.95 -21.64 -23.59
C THR A 91 -1.57 -20.50 -24.40
N GLY A 92 -2.22 -20.80 -25.52
CA GLY A 92 -2.77 -19.80 -26.44
C GLY A 92 -3.88 -18.92 -25.89
N PHE A 93 -4.45 -19.26 -24.73
CA PHE A 93 -5.51 -18.50 -24.08
C PHE A 93 -4.99 -17.35 -23.19
N MET A 94 -3.69 -17.27 -22.96
CA MET A 94 -3.09 -16.29 -22.06
C MET A 94 -1.98 -15.46 -22.72
N SER A 95 -1.74 -14.27 -22.19
CA SER A 95 -0.64 -13.39 -22.56
C SER A 95 -0.06 -12.71 -21.32
N VAL A 96 1.17 -12.17 -21.44
CA VAL A 96 1.82 -11.43 -20.35
C VAL A 96 0.98 -10.24 -19.89
N ASP A 97 0.43 -9.47 -20.84
CA ASP A 97 -0.42 -8.32 -20.53
C ASP A 97 -1.68 -8.74 -19.75
N GLN A 98 -2.21 -9.91 -20.07
CA GLN A 98 -3.36 -10.48 -19.40
C GLN A 98 -3.02 -10.87 -17.96
N VAL A 99 -1.91 -11.57 -17.76
CA VAL A 99 -1.42 -11.96 -16.42
C VAL A 99 -1.13 -10.71 -15.57
N GLU A 100 -0.49 -9.68 -16.17
CA GLU A 100 -0.25 -8.40 -15.49
C GLU A 100 -1.56 -7.74 -15.04
N SER A 101 -2.56 -7.68 -15.93
CA SER A 101 -3.88 -7.11 -15.62
C SER A 101 -4.56 -7.86 -14.49
N ASP A 102 -4.55 -9.20 -14.53
CA ASP A 102 -5.19 -10.03 -13.51
C ASP A 102 -4.51 -9.90 -12.14
N MET A 103 -3.19 -9.78 -12.11
CA MET A 103 -2.44 -9.49 -10.88
C MET A 103 -2.75 -8.10 -10.33
N GLN A 104 -2.87 -7.08 -11.19
CA GLN A 104 -3.25 -5.73 -10.77
C GLN A 104 -4.66 -5.70 -10.18
N ASP A 105 -5.60 -6.45 -10.77
CA ASP A 105 -6.97 -6.58 -10.26
C ASP A 105 -7.01 -7.35 -8.94
N ALA A 106 -6.20 -8.40 -8.80
CA ALA A 106 -6.06 -9.11 -7.53
C ALA A 106 -5.52 -8.22 -6.41
N VAL A 107 -4.54 -7.36 -6.70
CA VAL A 107 -4.04 -6.34 -5.76
C VAL A 107 -5.12 -5.31 -5.44
N ALA A 108 -5.88 -4.82 -6.44
CA ALA A 108 -7.00 -3.90 -6.22
C ALA A 108 -8.07 -4.50 -5.30
N GLY A 109 -8.29 -5.81 -5.37
CA GLY A 109 -9.19 -6.56 -4.50
C GLY A 109 -8.86 -6.44 -3.01
N LEU A 110 -7.59 -6.22 -2.63
CA LEU A 110 -7.18 -5.99 -1.24
C LEU A 110 -7.78 -4.70 -0.67
N TYR A 111 -8.03 -3.71 -1.52
CA TYR A 111 -8.55 -2.39 -1.17
C TYR A 111 -10.07 -2.29 -1.31
N ALA A 112 -10.71 -3.27 -1.94
CA ALA A 112 -12.15 -3.28 -2.16
C ALA A 112 -12.93 -3.38 -0.84
N LYS A 113 -14.12 -2.77 -0.77
CA LYS A 113 -15.00 -2.85 0.42
C LYS A 113 -15.51 -4.27 0.65
N THR A 114 -15.80 -5.00 -0.43
CA THR A 114 -16.26 -6.39 -0.39
C THR A 114 -15.12 -7.32 -0.80
N LEU A 115 -15.00 -8.47 -0.16
CA LEU A 115 -14.04 -9.47 -0.59
C LEU A 115 -14.51 -10.05 -1.92
N THR A 116 -13.84 -9.67 -2.99
CA THR A 116 -14.02 -10.30 -4.29
C THR A 116 -12.73 -11.06 -4.56
N TYR A 117 -12.83 -12.38 -4.61
CA TYR A 117 -11.73 -13.19 -5.14
C TYR A 117 -11.73 -12.95 -6.65
N TYR A 118 -10.71 -12.27 -7.12
CA TYR A 118 -10.55 -12.15 -8.56
C TYR A 118 -9.99 -13.47 -9.06
N THR A 119 -10.82 -14.21 -9.73
CA THR A 119 -10.45 -15.36 -10.54
C THR A 119 -11.06 -15.15 -11.91
N ARG A 120 -10.27 -15.37 -12.94
CA ARG A 120 -10.78 -15.29 -14.30
C ARG A 120 -11.60 -16.56 -14.59
N ASP A 121 -12.91 -16.46 -14.42
CA ASP A 121 -13.82 -17.61 -14.53
C ASP A 121 -13.84 -18.22 -15.94
N ASN A 122 -13.52 -17.43 -16.98
CA ASN A 122 -13.54 -17.89 -18.37
C ASN A 122 -12.29 -18.67 -18.81
N ILE A 123 -11.26 -18.84 -17.96
CA ILE A 123 -10.06 -19.61 -18.34
C ILE A 123 -10.38 -21.08 -18.57
N ALA A 124 -11.14 -21.71 -17.67
CA ALA A 124 -11.54 -23.09 -17.86
C ALA A 124 -12.30 -23.30 -19.19
N GLU A 125 -13.20 -22.36 -19.52
CA GLU A 125 -13.96 -22.40 -20.77
C GLU A 125 -13.05 -22.19 -21.99
N ALA A 126 -12.10 -21.25 -21.93
CA ALA A 126 -11.16 -21.00 -23.02
C ALA A 126 -10.25 -22.22 -23.27
N VAL A 127 -9.71 -22.83 -22.22
CA VAL A 127 -8.90 -24.05 -22.31
C VAL A 127 -9.72 -25.21 -22.84
N TYR A 128 -10.93 -25.42 -22.27
CA TYR A 128 -11.83 -26.47 -22.74
C TYR A 128 -12.13 -26.32 -24.23
N SER A 129 -12.48 -25.13 -24.70
CA SER A 129 -12.77 -24.86 -26.11
C SER A 129 -11.57 -25.11 -27.02
N ALA A 130 -10.35 -24.74 -26.59
CA ALA A 130 -9.13 -25.03 -27.34
C ALA A 130 -8.85 -26.53 -27.43
N MET A 131 -9.05 -27.26 -26.34
CA MET A 131 -8.88 -28.73 -26.30
C MET A 131 -9.96 -29.44 -27.14
N GLU A 132 -11.21 -28.97 -27.09
CA GLU A 132 -12.32 -29.50 -27.89
C GLU A 132 -12.05 -29.29 -29.40
N GLN A 133 -11.57 -28.13 -29.80
CA GLN A 133 -11.18 -27.86 -31.17
C GLN A 133 -10.01 -28.77 -31.62
N ALA A 134 -8.98 -28.87 -30.80
CA ALA A 134 -7.82 -29.72 -31.11
C ALA A 134 -8.18 -31.22 -31.22
N THR A 135 -9.16 -31.68 -30.46
CA THR A 135 -9.67 -33.07 -30.58
C THR A 135 -10.57 -33.25 -31.80
N ALA A 136 -11.40 -32.25 -32.13
CA ALA A 136 -12.21 -32.26 -33.35
C ALA A 136 -11.37 -32.28 -34.62
N ASP A 137 -10.27 -31.49 -34.65
CA ASP A 137 -9.30 -31.48 -35.76
C ASP A 137 -8.62 -32.85 -35.98
N ARG A 138 -8.53 -33.67 -34.91
CA ARG A 138 -8.05 -35.06 -34.95
C ARG A 138 -9.13 -36.08 -35.25
N GLY A 139 -10.38 -35.61 -35.50
CA GLY A 139 -11.52 -36.49 -35.77
C GLY A 139 -12.06 -37.21 -34.53
N ILE A 140 -11.76 -36.72 -33.33
CA ILE A 140 -12.20 -37.29 -32.07
C ILE A 140 -13.35 -36.43 -31.50
N THR A 141 -14.49 -37.07 -31.22
CA THR A 141 -15.61 -36.38 -30.55
C THR A 141 -15.49 -36.57 -29.06
N LEU A 142 -15.56 -35.46 -28.31
CA LEU A 142 -15.52 -35.51 -26.85
C LEU A 142 -16.87 -35.95 -26.29
N GLU A 143 -16.97 -37.19 -25.81
CA GLU A 143 -18.18 -37.74 -25.19
C GLU A 143 -17.84 -38.54 -23.92
N GLY A 144 -18.81 -38.61 -23.01
CA GLY A 144 -18.68 -39.43 -21.80
C GLY A 144 -17.44 -39.13 -20.96
N GLU A 145 -16.60 -40.17 -20.71
CA GLU A 145 -15.41 -40.05 -19.86
C GLU A 145 -14.33 -39.11 -20.42
N THR A 146 -14.19 -39.08 -21.75
CA THR A 146 -13.22 -38.18 -22.42
C THR A 146 -13.58 -36.71 -22.22
N LYS A 147 -14.85 -36.35 -22.30
CA LYS A 147 -15.33 -35.02 -22.01
C LYS A 147 -15.04 -34.61 -20.57
N THR A 148 -15.37 -35.49 -19.62
CA THR A 148 -15.10 -35.25 -18.19
C THR A 148 -13.60 -35.10 -17.90
N ALA A 149 -12.74 -35.86 -18.57
CA ALA A 149 -11.31 -35.77 -18.44
C ALA A 149 -10.80 -34.37 -18.91
N VAL A 150 -11.27 -33.90 -20.08
CA VAL A 150 -10.91 -32.58 -20.61
C VAL A 150 -11.42 -31.45 -19.70
N GLU A 151 -12.65 -31.53 -19.19
CA GLU A 151 -13.18 -30.57 -18.21
C GLU A 151 -12.31 -30.54 -16.94
N THR A 152 -11.86 -31.68 -16.46
CA THR A 152 -11.00 -31.78 -15.29
C THR A 152 -9.63 -31.12 -15.53
N VAL A 153 -9.05 -31.32 -16.71
CA VAL A 153 -7.77 -30.65 -17.09
C VAL A 153 -7.97 -29.16 -17.21
N ALA A 154 -9.04 -28.71 -17.86
CA ALA A 154 -9.35 -27.28 -18.00
C ALA A 154 -9.50 -26.59 -16.63
N GLU A 155 -10.18 -27.25 -15.69
CA GLU A 155 -10.32 -26.75 -14.33
C GLU A 155 -8.99 -26.77 -13.56
N ALA A 156 -8.14 -27.78 -13.74
CA ALA A 156 -6.79 -27.81 -13.16
C ALA A 156 -5.94 -26.65 -13.66
N VAL A 157 -5.96 -26.36 -14.97
CA VAL A 157 -5.27 -25.20 -15.57
C VAL A 157 -5.80 -23.89 -14.99
N ARG A 158 -7.12 -23.75 -14.84
CA ARG A 158 -7.72 -22.57 -14.21
C ARG A 158 -7.24 -22.39 -12.75
N MET A 159 -7.20 -23.44 -11.97
CA MET A 159 -6.73 -23.39 -10.58
C MET A 159 -5.25 -23.03 -10.51
N GLU A 160 -4.44 -23.59 -11.39
CA GLU A 160 -3.01 -23.29 -11.46
C GLU A 160 -2.78 -21.83 -11.86
N TYR A 161 -3.45 -21.36 -12.91
CA TYR A 161 -3.43 -19.94 -13.28
C TYR A 161 -3.81 -19.03 -12.12
N ALA A 162 -4.87 -19.36 -11.38
CA ALA A 162 -5.30 -18.60 -10.22
C ALA A 162 -4.24 -18.61 -9.10
N SER A 163 -3.45 -19.70 -8.95
CA SER A 163 -2.38 -19.75 -7.95
C SER A 163 -1.25 -18.76 -8.23
N TYR A 164 -0.95 -18.49 -9.50
CA TYR A 164 0.05 -17.52 -9.92
C TYR A 164 -0.44 -16.08 -9.88
N THR A 165 -1.71 -15.84 -10.22
CA THR A 165 -2.27 -14.49 -10.34
C THR A 165 -2.92 -13.99 -9.06
N ALA A 166 -3.41 -14.87 -8.20
CA ALA A 166 -4.05 -14.49 -6.94
C ALA A 166 -3.04 -14.02 -5.90
N VAL A 167 -3.47 -13.06 -5.07
CA VAL A 167 -2.68 -12.64 -3.91
C VAL A 167 -2.75 -13.73 -2.83
N PRO A 168 -1.62 -14.31 -2.40
CA PRO A 168 -1.62 -15.31 -1.34
C PRO A 168 -2.14 -14.69 -0.03
N LEU A 169 -2.86 -15.49 0.77
CA LEU A 169 -3.41 -15.07 2.06
C LEU A 169 -4.26 -13.78 1.97
N VAL A 170 -5.01 -13.62 0.88
CA VAL A 170 -5.77 -12.41 0.54
C VAL A 170 -6.64 -11.89 1.70
N SER A 171 -7.29 -12.76 2.47
CA SER A 171 -8.14 -12.37 3.61
C SER A 171 -7.33 -11.74 4.75
N GLN A 172 -6.14 -12.25 5.02
CA GLN A 172 -5.23 -11.76 6.06
C GLN A 172 -4.59 -10.44 5.63
N LEU A 173 -4.05 -10.40 4.40
CA LEU A 173 -3.45 -9.20 3.83
C LEU A 173 -4.46 -8.06 3.71
N ARG A 174 -5.68 -8.35 3.29
CA ARG A 174 -6.76 -7.36 3.24
C ARG A 174 -7.08 -6.79 4.62
N THR A 175 -7.19 -7.65 5.64
CA THR A 175 -7.42 -7.20 7.01
C THR A 175 -6.30 -6.30 7.48
N LEU A 176 -5.04 -6.64 7.14
CA LEU A 176 -3.87 -5.83 7.44
C LEU A 176 -3.93 -4.47 6.72
N VAL A 177 -4.19 -4.47 5.41
CA VAL A 177 -4.32 -3.24 4.59
C VAL A 177 -5.41 -2.32 5.15
N GLN A 178 -6.58 -2.86 5.47
CA GLN A 178 -7.68 -2.06 6.03
C GLN A 178 -7.36 -1.49 7.41
N LYS A 179 -6.69 -2.24 8.28
CA LYS A 179 -6.21 -1.75 9.57
C LYS A 179 -5.16 -0.65 9.37
N LEU A 180 -4.21 -0.88 8.48
CA LEU A 180 -3.14 0.08 8.16
C LEU A 180 -3.72 1.38 7.61
N GLN A 181 -4.67 1.32 6.67
CA GLN A 181 -5.36 2.52 6.16
C GLN A 181 -6.05 3.32 7.27
N LYS A 182 -6.76 2.65 8.19
CA LYS A 182 -7.40 3.33 9.34
C LYS A 182 -6.36 4.01 10.24
N VAL A 183 -5.26 3.32 10.56
CA VAL A 183 -4.18 3.87 11.38
C VAL A 183 -3.51 5.07 10.70
N MET A 184 -3.25 4.97 9.38
CA MET A 184 -2.68 6.07 8.61
C MET A 184 -3.59 7.30 8.59
N VAL A 185 -4.90 7.13 8.35
CA VAL A 185 -5.86 8.24 8.35
C VAL A 185 -5.96 8.88 9.73
N ILE A 186 -6.06 8.08 10.79
CA ILE A 186 -6.12 8.57 12.17
C ILE A 186 -4.81 9.31 12.52
N GLY A 187 -3.65 8.72 12.20
CA GLY A 187 -2.34 9.32 12.44
C GLY A 187 -2.17 10.65 11.73
N LEU A 188 -2.60 10.74 10.47
CA LEU A 188 -2.57 11.96 9.68
C LEU A 188 -3.45 13.06 10.28
N VAL A 189 -4.69 12.74 10.67
CA VAL A 189 -5.62 13.70 11.29
C VAL A 189 -5.08 14.16 12.64
N VAL A 190 -4.63 13.25 13.50
CA VAL A 190 -4.08 13.58 14.81
C VAL A 190 -2.83 14.46 14.69
N SER A 191 -1.91 14.11 13.80
CA SER A 191 -0.68 14.90 13.55
C SER A 191 -1.01 16.28 13.03
N ALA A 192 -1.99 16.43 12.12
CA ALA A 192 -2.43 17.72 11.60
C ALA A 192 -3.05 18.59 12.70
N VAL A 193 -3.92 18.02 13.56
CA VAL A 193 -4.54 18.73 14.69
C VAL A 193 -3.47 19.18 15.69
N LEU A 194 -2.53 18.33 16.04
CA LEU A 194 -1.44 18.65 16.95
C LEU A 194 -0.53 19.76 16.37
N LEU A 195 -0.25 19.73 15.06
CA LEU A 195 0.51 20.77 14.39
C LEU A 195 -0.23 22.10 14.42
N CYS A 196 -1.53 22.11 14.13
CA CYS A 196 -2.36 23.32 14.23
C CYS A 196 -2.35 23.89 15.66
N ALA A 197 -2.52 23.04 16.67
CA ALA A 197 -2.48 23.45 18.08
C ALA A 197 -1.10 24.04 18.45
N ALA A 198 -0.02 23.46 17.99
CA ALA A 198 1.34 23.97 18.20
C ALA A 198 1.55 25.34 17.54
N VAL A 199 1.11 25.50 16.29
CA VAL A 199 1.18 26.79 15.56
C VAL A 199 0.36 27.87 16.28
N VAL A 200 -0.88 27.57 16.68
CA VAL A 200 -1.73 28.53 17.42
C VAL A 200 -1.07 28.91 18.74
N SER A 201 -0.48 27.96 19.47
CA SER A 201 0.25 28.22 20.72
C SER A 201 1.48 29.12 20.48
N MET A 202 2.23 28.88 19.42
CA MET A 202 3.37 29.73 19.02
C MET A 202 2.92 31.15 18.66
N LEU A 203 1.82 31.30 17.92
CA LEU A 203 1.27 32.60 17.56
C LEU A 203 0.76 33.37 18.79
N HIS A 204 0.20 32.66 19.77
CA HIS A 204 -0.26 33.30 21.03
C HIS A 204 0.92 33.81 21.86
N ILE A 205 2.01 33.06 21.92
CA ILE A 205 3.25 33.46 22.60
C ILE A 205 3.91 34.63 21.84
N SER A 206 3.93 34.57 20.49
CA SER A 206 4.51 35.62 19.64
C SER A 206 3.80 36.96 19.72
N ARG A 207 2.50 36.98 20.02
CA ARG A 207 1.76 38.24 20.26
C ARG A 207 2.28 39.03 21.47
N LYS A 208 2.92 38.35 22.42
CA LYS A 208 3.52 38.99 23.62
C LYS A 208 4.99 39.40 23.41
N ASP A 209 5.70 38.75 22.45
CA ASP A 209 7.10 39.02 22.18
C ASP A 209 7.48 38.59 20.75
N VAL A 210 7.43 39.55 19.80
CA VAL A 210 7.62 39.33 18.35
C VAL A 210 8.99 38.72 18.03
N HIS A 211 10.03 39.05 18.78
CA HIS A 211 11.39 38.54 18.56
C HIS A 211 11.49 37.05 18.96
N LEU A 212 10.73 36.63 19.96
CA LEU A 212 10.69 35.22 20.39
C LEU A 212 9.94 34.34 19.38
N GLY A 213 8.84 34.88 18.81
CA GLY A 213 8.06 34.18 17.80
C GLY A 213 8.83 33.93 16.50
N ALA A 214 9.59 34.92 16.03
CA ALA A 214 10.43 34.76 14.85
C ALA A 214 11.51 33.70 15.02
N ARG A 215 12.16 33.64 16.18
CA ARG A 215 13.16 32.60 16.51
C ARG A 215 12.54 31.19 16.56
N CYS A 216 11.35 31.04 17.15
CA CYS A 216 10.66 29.75 17.21
C CYS A 216 10.30 29.24 15.82
N LEU A 217 9.87 30.12 14.91
CA LEU A 217 9.55 29.77 13.52
C LEU A 217 10.80 29.29 12.75
N VAL A 218 11.93 29.96 12.92
CA VAL A 218 13.21 29.58 12.32
C VAL A 218 13.67 28.20 12.83
N TYR A 219 13.56 27.94 14.13
CA TYR A 219 13.94 26.64 14.71
C TYR A 219 12.97 25.51 14.32
N ALA A 220 11.69 25.80 14.10
CA ALA A 220 10.71 24.80 13.68
C ALA A 220 10.88 24.38 12.21
N LEU A 221 11.39 25.29 11.35
CA LEU A 221 11.61 25.04 9.92
C LEU A 221 13.04 24.60 9.58
N GLY A 222 14.00 24.87 10.45
CA GLY A 222 15.42 24.63 10.21
C GLY A 222 16.07 23.53 11.06
N GLY A 223 15.32 22.89 11.95
CA GLY A 223 15.74 21.72 12.75
C GLY A 223 15.16 20.45 12.18
#